data_744cf8834a89cc387d898b109e305c79
#
_entry.id   744cf8834a89cc387d898b109e305c79
#
_cell.length_a   1.000
_cell.length_b   1.000
_cell.length_c   1.000
_cell.angle_alpha   90.00
_cell.angle_beta   90.00
_cell.angle_gamma   90.00
#
_symmetry.space_group_name_H-M   'P 1'
#
loop_
_entity.id
_entity.type
_entity.pdbx_description
1 polymer ?
#
loop_
_entity_poly.entity_id
_entity_poly.type
_entity_poly.pdbx_seq_one_letter_code
_entity_poly.pdbx_strand_id
1 'polypeptide(L)'
;VRNAKGFTLIELLIVVVIIGILAAIAIPKFANTKEKAYIASMKSDLRNLITAQEAYFADNVTYASTTTNLNYGISAGNTVTIGTASGTGWNATSTNNATLKTCGIYVGAVTPPVTGEPEGAPTCQ
;
A
#
# COMPACT_ATOMS: atom_id res chain seq x y z
N VAL A 1 25.97 19.27 -53.39
CA VAL A 1 26.81 19.15 -52.20
C VAL A 1 25.96 19.32 -50.96
N ARG A 2 25.82 18.26 -50.17
CA ARG A 2 25.10 18.31 -48.89
C ARG A 2 26.03 18.83 -47.79
N ASN A 3 25.70 19.97 -47.18
CA ASN A 3 26.30 20.42 -45.95
C ASN A 3 25.73 19.62 -44.78
N ALA A 4 26.37 18.52 -44.42
CA ALA A 4 25.98 17.77 -43.24
C ALA A 4 26.56 18.46 -41.99
N LYS A 5 25.70 19.02 -41.17
CA LYS A 5 26.03 19.53 -39.85
C LYS A 5 25.84 18.40 -38.83
N GLY A 6 26.92 17.97 -38.19
CA GLY A 6 26.93 16.97 -37.15
C GLY A 6 27.07 17.58 -35.76
N PHE A 7 26.82 16.77 -34.73
CA PHE A 7 27.06 17.13 -33.34
C PHE A 7 28.56 17.13 -33.00
N THR A 8 28.96 18.00 -32.11
CA THR A 8 30.29 17.94 -31.51
C THR A 8 30.34 16.92 -30.40
N LEU A 9 31.53 16.39 -30.10
CA LEU A 9 31.76 15.43 -29.03
C LEU A 9 31.41 16.03 -27.66
N ILE A 10 31.68 17.31 -27.45
CA ILE A 10 31.38 18.00 -26.19
C ILE A 10 29.86 18.21 -25.99
N GLU A 11 29.11 18.48 -27.04
CA GLU A 11 27.64 18.60 -26.99
C GLU A 11 27.01 17.29 -26.54
N LEU A 12 27.48 16.16 -27.06
CA LEU A 12 27.00 14.85 -26.64
C LEU A 12 27.44 14.55 -25.20
N LEU A 13 28.67 14.86 -24.83
CA LEU A 13 29.22 14.63 -23.50
C LEU A 13 28.42 15.35 -22.40
N ILE A 14 28.15 16.67 -22.58
CA ILE A 14 27.38 17.43 -21.59
C ILE A 14 25.94 16.92 -21.43
N VAL A 15 25.32 16.47 -22.51
CA VAL A 15 23.96 15.92 -22.47
C VAL A 15 23.92 14.64 -21.64
N VAL A 16 24.82 13.69 -21.85
CA VAL A 16 24.85 12.44 -21.08
C VAL A 16 25.20 12.65 -19.61
N VAL A 17 26.07 13.62 -19.30
CA VAL A 17 26.41 14.00 -17.92
C VAL A 17 25.18 14.57 -17.20
N ILE A 18 24.46 15.49 -17.85
CA ILE A 18 23.23 16.08 -17.26
C ILE A 18 22.17 15.00 -17.04
N ILE A 19 21.93 14.12 -18.00
CA ILE A 19 20.99 13.00 -17.86
C ILE A 19 21.41 12.09 -16.69
N GLY A 20 22.71 11.79 -16.55
CA GLY A 20 23.24 10.98 -15.46
C GLY A 20 22.99 11.60 -14.08
N ILE A 21 23.20 12.90 -13.93
CA ILE A 21 22.95 13.63 -12.68
C ILE A 21 21.46 13.65 -12.34
N LEU A 22 20.61 13.94 -13.32
CA LEU A 22 19.16 13.97 -13.12
C LEU A 22 18.61 12.57 -12.76
N ALA A 23 19.11 11.53 -13.42
CA ALA A 23 18.72 10.16 -13.14
C ALA A 23 19.14 9.72 -11.73
N ALA A 24 20.32 10.10 -11.27
CA ALA A 24 20.81 9.78 -9.93
C ALA A 24 19.91 10.33 -8.80
N ILE A 25 19.26 11.46 -9.04
CA ILE A 25 18.33 12.07 -8.09
C ILE A 25 16.90 11.53 -8.25
N ALA A 26 16.46 11.35 -9.49
CA ALA A 26 15.07 11.02 -9.82
C ALA A 26 14.70 9.57 -9.46
N ILE A 27 15.59 8.61 -9.70
CA ILE A 27 15.30 7.19 -9.50
C ILE A 27 14.99 6.84 -8.03
N PRO A 28 15.81 7.19 -7.02
CA PRO A 28 15.51 6.88 -5.63
C PRO A 28 14.27 7.62 -5.13
N LYS A 29 14.05 8.85 -5.55
CA LYS A 29 12.87 9.63 -5.16
C LYS A 29 11.58 9.00 -5.70
N PHE A 30 11.60 8.51 -6.93
CA PHE A 30 10.46 7.85 -7.55
C PHE A 30 10.13 6.51 -6.88
N ALA A 31 11.13 5.70 -6.51
CA ALA A 31 10.94 4.46 -5.78
C ALA A 31 10.26 4.69 -4.42
N ASN A 32 10.70 5.68 -3.65
CA ASN A 32 10.09 6.05 -2.37
C ASN A 32 8.65 6.55 -2.53
N THR A 33 8.34 7.27 -3.60
CA THR A 33 6.99 7.74 -3.89
C THR A 33 6.05 6.57 -4.23
N LYS A 34 6.52 5.59 -4.99
CA LYS A 34 5.77 4.37 -5.28
C LYS A 34 5.46 3.57 -4.01
N GLU A 35 6.43 3.37 -3.13
CA GLU A 35 6.20 2.66 -1.87
C GLU A 35 5.14 3.35 -1.01
N LYS A 36 5.19 4.68 -0.90
CA LYS A 36 4.16 5.46 -0.20
C LYS A 36 2.77 5.28 -0.82
N ALA A 37 2.67 5.15 -2.13
CA ALA A 37 1.41 4.91 -2.83
C ALA A 37 0.85 3.52 -2.52
N TYR A 38 1.68 2.48 -2.46
CA TYR A 38 1.25 1.14 -2.04
C TYR A 38 0.78 1.11 -0.59
N ILE A 39 1.51 1.76 0.31
CA ILE A 39 1.12 1.88 1.72
C ILE A 39 -0.22 2.61 1.85
N ALA A 40 -0.44 3.70 1.13
CA ALA A 40 -1.71 4.43 1.13
C ALA A 40 -2.86 3.57 0.61
N SER A 41 -2.65 2.79 -0.42
CA SER A 41 -3.62 1.83 -0.97
C SER A 41 -3.98 0.74 0.05
N MET A 42 -2.98 0.14 0.72
CA MET A 42 -3.20 -0.87 1.76
C MET A 42 -3.99 -0.30 2.94
N LYS A 43 -3.65 0.92 3.39
CA LYS A 43 -4.40 1.60 4.46
C LYS A 43 -5.83 1.91 4.07
N SER A 44 -6.06 2.30 2.82
CA SER A 44 -7.40 2.57 2.29
C SER A 44 -8.25 1.30 2.30
N ASP A 45 -7.69 0.16 1.86
CA ASP A 45 -8.38 -1.13 1.90
C ASP A 45 -8.76 -1.52 3.33
N LEU A 46 -7.87 -1.33 4.30
CA LEU A 46 -8.15 -1.62 5.70
C LEU A 46 -9.23 -0.71 6.31
N ARG A 47 -9.27 0.57 5.92
CA ARG A 47 -10.37 1.48 6.34
C ARG A 47 -11.70 1.07 5.74
N ASN A 48 -11.73 0.68 4.48
CA ASN A 48 -12.93 0.17 3.83
C ASN A 48 -13.41 -1.15 4.46
N LEU A 49 -12.46 -1.96 4.94
CA LEU A 49 -12.77 -3.19 5.67
C LEU A 49 -13.53 -2.91 6.97
N ILE A 50 -13.23 -1.83 7.68
CA ILE A 50 -14.00 -1.43 8.88
C ILE A 50 -15.47 -1.28 8.53
N THR A 51 -15.78 -0.53 7.49
CA THR A 51 -17.17 -0.30 7.05
C THR A 51 -17.86 -1.60 6.67
N ALA A 52 -17.18 -2.50 5.96
CA ALA A 52 -17.71 -3.80 5.56
C ALA A 52 -17.94 -4.71 6.77
N GLN A 53 -17.03 -4.72 7.74
CA GLN A 53 -17.17 -5.49 8.97
C GLN A 53 -18.32 -4.98 9.85
N GLU A 54 -18.49 -3.68 9.97
CA GLU A 54 -19.61 -3.10 10.73
C GLU A 54 -20.97 -3.43 10.08
N ALA A 55 -21.05 -3.39 8.75
CA ALA A 55 -22.25 -3.81 8.02
C ALA A 55 -22.57 -5.30 8.26
N TYR A 56 -21.55 -6.17 8.20
CA TYR A 56 -21.70 -7.59 8.47
C TYR A 56 -22.13 -7.86 9.92
N PHE A 57 -21.53 -7.15 10.87
CA PHE A 57 -21.87 -7.27 12.28
C PHE A 57 -23.32 -6.87 12.59
N ALA A 58 -23.85 -5.85 11.91
CA ALA A 58 -25.23 -5.42 12.08
C ALA A 58 -26.25 -6.55 11.76
N ASP A 59 -25.91 -7.40 10.79
CA ASP A 59 -26.78 -8.49 10.36
C ASP A 59 -26.53 -9.81 11.13
N ASN A 60 -25.28 -10.05 11.57
CA ASN A 60 -24.84 -11.35 12.09
C ASN A 60 -24.45 -11.35 13.58
N VAL A 61 -24.35 -10.19 14.22
CA VAL A 61 -23.91 -10.00 15.62
C VAL A 61 -22.52 -10.60 15.90
N THR A 62 -21.73 -10.78 14.85
CA THR A 62 -20.34 -11.22 14.87
C THR A 62 -19.61 -10.67 13.68
N TYR A 63 -18.29 -10.50 13.78
CA TYR A 63 -17.47 -10.07 12.65
C TYR A 63 -17.13 -11.24 11.72
N ALA A 64 -16.99 -10.96 10.43
CA ALA A 64 -16.64 -11.97 9.44
C ALA A 64 -15.19 -12.42 9.60
N SER A 65 -14.97 -13.72 9.53
CA SER A 65 -13.63 -14.33 9.60
C SER A 65 -12.90 -14.39 8.25
N THR A 66 -13.60 -14.09 7.16
CA THR A 66 -13.03 -14.07 5.81
C THR A 66 -13.58 -12.90 5.01
N THR A 67 -12.79 -12.39 4.07
CA THR A 67 -13.22 -11.31 3.18
C THR A 67 -14.29 -11.73 2.18
N THR A 68 -14.43 -13.03 1.92
CA THR A 68 -15.44 -13.59 1.00
C THR A 68 -16.87 -13.42 1.49
N ASN A 69 -17.06 -13.29 2.80
CA ASN A 69 -18.37 -13.05 3.40
C ASN A 69 -18.77 -11.56 3.41
N LEU A 70 -17.87 -10.69 2.99
CA LEU A 70 -18.06 -9.26 2.98
C LEU A 70 -18.34 -8.75 1.57
N ASN A 71 -19.23 -7.78 1.44
CA ASN A 71 -19.35 -7.00 0.21
C ASN A 71 -18.21 -5.95 0.18
N TYR A 72 -17.02 -6.42 -0.19
CA TYR A 72 -15.78 -5.69 -0.01
C TYR A 72 -14.83 -5.89 -1.20
N GLY A 73 -14.35 -4.78 -1.76
CA GLY A 73 -13.38 -4.77 -2.85
C GLY A 73 -11.98 -4.47 -2.35
N ILE A 74 -11.00 -5.27 -2.77
CA ILE A 74 -9.57 -5.09 -2.46
C ILE A 74 -8.90 -4.46 -3.66
N SER A 75 -8.04 -3.46 -3.44
CA SER A 75 -7.26 -2.79 -4.49
C SER A 75 -6.32 -3.76 -5.21
N ALA A 76 -6.10 -3.53 -6.51
CA ALA A 76 -5.22 -4.37 -7.32
C ALA A 76 -3.82 -4.48 -6.70
N GLY A 77 -3.30 -5.71 -6.62
CA GLY A 77 -1.99 -6.01 -6.05
C GLY A 77 -1.95 -6.14 -4.52
N ASN A 78 -3.01 -5.76 -3.82
CA ASN A 78 -3.13 -5.95 -2.38
C ASN A 78 -3.74 -7.31 -2.03
N THR A 79 -3.32 -7.84 -0.89
CA THR A 79 -3.94 -9.01 -0.26
C THR A 79 -4.33 -8.62 1.15
N VAL A 80 -5.62 -8.77 1.48
CA VAL A 80 -6.16 -8.52 2.82
C VAL A 80 -6.55 -9.84 3.46
N THR A 81 -6.03 -10.07 4.66
CA THR A 81 -6.29 -11.29 5.43
C THR A 81 -6.86 -10.91 6.80
N ILE A 82 -8.02 -11.45 7.13
CA ILE A 82 -8.59 -11.35 8.47
C ILE A 82 -7.95 -12.45 9.33
N GLY A 83 -7.35 -12.06 10.44
CA GLY A 83 -6.67 -12.99 11.34
C GLY A 83 -7.63 -13.57 12.38
N THR A 84 -8.07 -12.76 13.32
CA THR A 84 -9.04 -13.13 14.35
C THR A 84 -10.33 -12.34 14.14
N ALA A 85 -11.48 -12.99 14.26
CA ALA A 85 -12.78 -12.33 14.25
C ALA A 85 -13.74 -13.05 15.19
N SER A 86 -14.50 -12.29 15.96
CA SER A 86 -15.47 -12.78 16.95
C SER A 86 -16.59 -11.75 17.14
N GLY A 87 -17.49 -11.99 18.09
CA GLY A 87 -18.51 -11.01 18.48
C GLY A 87 -17.95 -9.81 19.28
N THR A 88 -16.67 -9.83 19.68
CA THR A 88 -16.05 -8.78 20.51
C THR A 88 -14.97 -7.98 19.80
N GLY A 89 -14.54 -8.41 18.62
CA GLY A 89 -13.51 -7.72 17.86
C GLY A 89 -12.95 -8.53 16.70
N TRP A 90 -12.10 -7.89 15.92
CA TRP A 90 -11.41 -8.48 14.77
C TRP A 90 -10.09 -7.78 14.49
N ASN A 91 -9.20 -8.47 13.81
CA ASN A 91 -7.97 -7.88 13.26
C ASN A 91 -7.75 -8.33 11.82
N ALA A 92 -6.98 -7.55 11.08
CA ALA A 92 -6.62 -7.88 9.72
C ALA A 92 -5.28 -7.27 9.33
N THR A 93 -4.66 -7.85 8.32
CA THR A 93 -3.44 -7.33 7.69
C THR A 93 -3.64 -7.14 6.21
N SER A 94 -2.92 -6.19 5.63
CA SER A 94 -2.81 -5.97 4.19
C SER A 94 -1.35 -5.99 3.77
N THR A 95 -1.08 -6.71 2.69
CA THR A 95 0.23 -6.81 2.06
C THR A 95 0.14 -6.48 0.58
N ASN A 96 1.26 -6.09 -0.02
CA ASN A 96 1.38 -5.86 -1.46
C ASN A 96 2.71 -6.42 -1.94
N ASN A 97 2.71 -7.12 -3.08
CA ASN A 97 3.91 -7.76 -3.62
C ASN A 97 5.02 -6.79 -4.04
N ALA A 98 4.70 -5.51 -4.19
CA ALA A 98 5.65 -4.47 -4.60
C ALA A 98 6.35 -3.77 -3.43
N THR A 99 6.04 -4.12 -2.18
CA THR A 99 6.68 -3.60 -0.97
C THR A 99 6.83 -4.70 0.08
N LEU A 100 7.83 -4.56 0.94
CA LEU A 100 8.02 -5.44 2.11
C LEU A 100 7.19 -4.99 3.32
N LYS A 101 6.50 -3.87 3.20
CA LYS A 101 5.67 -3.33 4.29
C LYS A 101 4.39 -4.14 4.45
N THR A 102 4.02 -4.34 5.71
CA THR A 102 2.73 -4.92 6.09
C THR A 102 1.95 -3.89 6.89
N CYS A 103 0.70 -3.67 6.52
CA CYS A 103 -0.21 -2.81 7.26
C CYS A 103 -1.19 -3.66 8.06
N GLY A 104 -1.53 -3.23 9.27
CA GLY A 104 -2.48 -3.90 10.14
C GLY A 104 -3.57 -2.97 10.62
N ILE A 105 -4.66 -3.55 11.09
CA ILE A 105 -5.78 -2.89 11.75
C ILE A 105 -6.43 -3.84 12.75
N TYR A 106 -6.95 -3.30 13.83
CA TYR A 106 -7.79 -4.05 14.76
C TYR A 106 -8.91 -3.19 15.33
N VAL A 107 -9.97 -3.84 15.74
CA VAL A 107 -11.12 -3.24 16.41
C VAL A 107 -11.56 -4.18 17.54
N GLY A 108 -11.76 -3.63 18.74
CA GLY A 108 -12.24 -4.37 19.89
C GLY A 108 -11.17 -5.20 20.61
N ALA A 109 -11.62 -6.21 21.37
CA ALA A 109 -10.79 -7.00 22.28
C ALA A 109 -10.01 -8.11 21.57
N VAL A 110 -9.09 -7.73 20.68
CA VAL A 110 -8.20 -8.64 19.95
C VAL A 110 -6.77 -8.12 19.96
N THR A 111 -5.80 -8.99 19.70
CA THR A 111 -4.40 -8.62 19.62
C THR A 111 -4.13 -7.81 18.34
N PRO A 112 -3.51 -6.61 18.44
CA PRO A 112 -3.09 -5.84 17.28
C PRO A 112 -2.08 -6.62 16.43
N PRO A 113 -2.25 -6.67 15.08
CA PRO A 113 -1.30 -7.34 14.20
C PRO A 113 0.02 -6.58 14.02
N VAL A 114 0.02 -5.27 14.27
CA VAL A 114 1.21 -4.42 14.26
C VAL A 114 1.44 -3.84 15.66
N THR A 115 2.67 -3.90 16.14
CA THR A 115 3.00 -3.40 17.48
C THR A 115 2.77 -1.90 17.60
N GLY A 116 2.03 -1.50 18.63
CA GLY A 116 1.77 -0.09 18.93
C GLY A 116 0.76 0.60 18.03
N GLU A 117 0.00 -0.14 17.22
CA GLU A 117 -1.06 0.46 16.44
C GLU A 117 -2.23 0.91 17.32
N PRO A 118 -2.85 2.07 17.03
CA PRO A 118 -4.07 2.50 17.69
C PRO A 118 -5.28 1.75 17.13
N GLU A 119 -6.29 1.50 17.98
CA GLU A 119 -7.53 0.87 17.57
C GLU A 119 -8.23 1.65 16.45
N GLY A 120 -8.65 0.93 15.40
CA GLY A 120 -9.41 1.49 14.30
C GLY A 120 -8.61 2.33 13.31
N ALA A 121 -7.28 2.41 13.45
CA ALA A 121 -6.42 3.16 12.54
C ALA A 121 -5.35 2.26 11.92
N PRO A 122 -5.27 2.14 10.58
CA PRO A 122 -4.28 1.32 9.91
C PRO A 122 -2.85 1.81 10.19
N THR A 123 -1.98 0.91 10.59
CA THR A 123 -0.56 1.17 10.84
C THR A 123 0.30 0.19 10.03
N CYS A 124 1.41 0.64 9.50
CA CYS A 124 2.32 -0.17 8.67
C CYS A 124 3.72 -0.23 9.28
N GLN A 125 4.39 -1.38 9.13
CA GLN A 125 5.77 -1.60 9.55
C GLN A 125 6.59 -2.29 8.47
#